data_829cfaa531fcb091455d51e15d010dcc
#
_entry.id   829cfaa531fcb091455d51e15d010dcc
#
_cell.length_a   1.000
_cell.length_b   1.000
_cell.length_c   1.000
_cell.angle_alpha   90.00
_cell.angle_beta   90.00
_cell.angle_gamma   90.00
#
_symmetry.space_group_name_H-M   'P 1'
#
loop_
_entity.id
_entity.type
_entity.pdbx_description
1 polymer ?
#
loop_
_entity_poly.entity_id
_entity_poly.type
_entity_poly.pdbx_seq_one_letter_code
_entity_poly.pdbx_strand_id
1 'polypeptide(L)'
;MKYKILKNLQFYYQENVIVVQINEKYLTNREHIFDIEESEQYFVDVEEILTKDGKLEIVYHRPNGYTPLLELKEYADFYKLDIVNRLLEMNVLEKTNTYLAMQNILLKDTRDLLFIYKADHFGNLPYSTKEELEQWKNFICSFFGKYTLEKYEKNRIEVLAKEKNSFLNDIEAVESLESLRDLIKNRLTEEQKNFFSTELQDKKADVRKIRRNKSLKIALVVGVIALYGGTVFLMKVPLVMLLDEFVNLGYFPT
;
A
#
# COMPACT_ATOMS: atom_id res chain seq x y z
N MET A 1 -21.51 -0.87 3.78
CA MET A 1 -20.99 0.29 4.51
C MET A 1 -19.87 -0.17 5.42
N LYS A 2 -18.65 0.29 5.21
CA LYS A 2 -17.50 0.01 6.10
C LYS A 2 -17.33 1.23 6.99
N TYR A 3 -17.18 1.02 8.30
CA TYR A 3 -16.82 2.12 9.18
C TYR A 3 -15.53 1.81 9.93
N LYS A 4 -14.78 2.85 10.26
CA LYS A 4 -13.53 2.80 11.02
C LYS A 4 -13.53 3.86 12.09
N ILE A 5 -12.93 3.56 13.23
CA ILE A 5 -12.81 4.50 14.35
C ILE A 5 -11.36 4.99 14.40
N LEU A 6 -11.21 6.28 14.59
CA LEU A 6 -9.96 6.94 14.91
C LEU A 6 -10.23 7.94 16.05
N LYS A 7 -9.87 7.57 17.27
CA LYS A 7 -10.14 8.38 18.47
C LYS A 7 -11.60 8.86 18.56
N ASN A 8 -11.84 10.15 18.37
CA ASN A 8 -13.15 10.79 18.47
C ASN A 8 -13.90 10.84 17.14
N LEU A 9 -13.30 10.32 16.07
CA LEU A 9 -13.81 10.34 14.71
C LEU A 9 -14.30 8.95 14.31
N GLN A 10 -15.43 8.91 13.60
CA GLN A 10 -15.95 7.69 12.97
C GLN A 10 -16.04 7.91 11.46
N PHE A 11 -15.26 7.16 10.69
CA PHE A 11 -15.21 7.24 9.24
C PHE A 11 -16.14 6.21 8.61
N TYR A 12 -17.09 6.65 7.80
CA TYR A 12 -18.01 5.81 7.04
C TYR A 12 -17.71 5.94 5.56
N TYR A 13 -17.14 4.88 4.97
CA TYR A 13 -16.81 4.83 3.54
C TYR A 13 -17.98 4.26 2.76
N GLN A 14 -18.52 5.06 1.85
CA GLN A 14 -19.55 4.68 0.90
C GLN A 14 -18.98 4.73 -0.52
N GLU A 15 -19.80 4.42 -1.52
CA GLU A 15 -19.36 4.38 -2.91
C GLU A 15 -18.85 5.76 -3.38
N ASN A 16 -19.66 6.80 -3.19
CA ASN A 16 -19.40 8.15 -3.71
C ASN A 16 -19.07 9.18 -2.61
N VAL A 17 -19.28 8.85 -1.35
CA VAL A 17 -19.05 9.80 -0.24
C VAL A 17 -18.32 9.14 0.93
N ILE A 18 -17.63 9.96 1.69
CA ILE A 18 -17.06 9.61 2.98
C ILE A 18 -17.69 10.51 4.02
N VAL A 19 -18.27 9.91 5.06
CA VAL A 19 -18.85 10.68 6.17
C VAL A 19 -17.97 10.54 7.40
N VAL A 20 -17.53 11.65 7.96
CA VAL A 20 -16.81 11.69 9.23
C VAL A 20 -17.75 12.20 10.30
N GLN A 21 -18.07 11.32 11.28
CA GLN A 21 -18.90 11.70 12.42
C GLN A 21 -18.06 12.04 13.64
N ILE A 22 -18.42 13.14 14.29
CA ILE A 22 -17.81 13.63 15.52
C ILE A 22 -18.93 13.82 16.56
N ASN A 23 -18.75 13.23 17.74
CA ASN A 23 -19.70 13.48 18.81
C ASN A 23 -19.54 14.92 19.31
N GLU A 24 -20.64 15.66 19.45
CA GLU A 24 -20.66 17.08 19.84
C GLU A 24 -19.94 17.40 21.15
N LYS A 25 -19.85 16.44 22.07
CA LYS A 25 -19.09 16.62 23.33
C LYS A 25 -17.59 16.87 23.12
N TYR A 26 -17.05 16.57 21.92
CA TYR A 26 -15.66 16.81 21.57
C TYR A 26 -15.45 18.11 20.80
N LEU A 27 -16.52 18.87 20.51
CA LEU A 27 -16.43 20.17 19.86
C LEU A 27 -16.24 21.26 20.92
N THR A 28 -15.26 22.13 20.71
CA THR A 28 -14.97 23.23 21.63
C THR A 28 -15.92 24.40 21.40
N ASN A 29 -16.18 24.76 20.13
CA ASN A 29 -17.14 25.77 19.74
C ASN A 29 -17.80 25.40 18.40
N ARG A 30 -19.14 25.55 18.30
CA ARG A 30 -19.90 25.18 17.10
C ARG A 30 -19.99 26.31 16.07
N GLU A 31 -19.79 27.54 16.47
CA GLU A 31 -20.05 28.72 15.63
C GLU A 31 -18.96 28.98 14.59
N HIS A 32 -17.80 28.29 14.69
CA HIS A 32 -16.62 28.55 13.87
C HIS A 32 -16.13 27.32 13.07
N ILE A 33 -17.04 26.40 12.71
CA ILE A 33 -16.65 25.17 11.97
C ILE A 33 -16.52 25.43 10.46
N PHE A 34 -16.86 26.61 9.97
CA PHE A 34 -16.96 26.94 8.54
C PHE A 34 -15.63 26.92 7.78
N ASP A 35 -14.50 27.10 8.46
CA ASP A 35 -13.17 27.12 7.83
C ASP A 35 -12.78 25.79 7.18
N ILE A 36 -13.48 24.67 7.52
CA ILE A 36 -13.19 23.36 6.93
C ILE A 36 -13.74 23.19 5.52
N GLU A 37 -14.67 24.06 5.08
CA GLU A 37 -15.21 24.08 3.72
C GLU A 37 -14.21 24.61 2.70
N GLU A 38 -13.18 25.33 3.13
CA GLU A 38 -12.14 25.81 2.23
C GLU A 38 -11.35 24.63 1.64
N SER A 39 -11.28 24.59 0.32
CA SER A 39 -10.51 23.59 -0.41
C SER A 39 -9.01 23.79 -0.14
N GLU A 40 -8.34 22.76 0.33
CA GLU A 40 -6.90 22.74 0.56
C GLU A 40 -6.20 21.70 -0.29
N GLN A 41 -5.00 22.03 -0.75
CA GLN A 41 -4.15 21.08 -1.44
C GLN A 41 -3.95 19.83 -0.55
N TYR A 42 -4.11 18.65 -1.13
CA TYR A 42 -3.98 17.33 -0.47
C TYR A 42 -5.16 16.92 0.42
N PHE A 43 -6.25 17.68 0.45
CA PHE A 43 -7.48 17.28 1.15
C PHE A 43 -8.62 17.01 0.17
N VAL A 44 -9.51 16.12 0.60
CA VAL A 44 -10.77 15.87 -0.10
C VAL A 44 -11.72 17.03 0.18
N ASP A 45 -12.39 17.52 -0.85
CA ASP A 45 -13.35 18.61 -0.71
C ASP A 45 -14.53 18.20 0.17
N VAL A 46 -14.94 19.11 1.05
CA VAL A 46 -16.16 18.98 1.85
C VAL A 46 -17.36 19.26 0.96
N GLU A 47 -18.34 18.37 0.98
CA GLU A 47 -19.59 18.51 0.24
C GLU A 47 -20.67 19.16 1.11
N GLU A 48 -20.76 18.73 2.39
CA GLU A 48 -21.79 19.21 3.32
C GLU A 48 -21.37 19.01 4.77
N ILE A 49 -21.85 19.88 5.66
CA ILE A 49 -21.70 19.76 7.11
C ILE A 49 -23.08 19.73 7.75
N LEU A 50 -23.38 18.65 8.46
CA LEU A 50 -24.68 18.42 9.09
C LEU A 50 -24.55 18.24 10.59
N THR A 51 -25.56 18.67 11.34
CA THR A 51 -25.70 18.32 12.75
C THR A 51 -26.92 17.41 12.91
N LYS A 52 -26.71 16.20 13.39
CA LYS A 52 -27.76 15.21 13.56
C LYS A 52 -27.54 14.38 14.84
N ASP A 53 -28.59 14.24 15.63
CA ASP A 53 -28.60 13.38 16.84
C ASP A 53 -27.41 13.59 17.80
N GLY A 54 -27.01 14.86 18.01
CA GLY A 54 -25.88 15.20 18.87
C GLY A 54 -24.50 14.85 18.28
N LYS A 55 -24.43 14.72 16.97
CA LYS A 55 -23.19 14.52 16.21
C LYS A 55 -23.05 15.55 15.11
N LEU A 56 -21.82 15.95 14.85
CA LEU A 56 -21.44 16.63 13.62
C LEU A 56 -21.08 15.59 12.57
N GLU A 57 -21.68 15.69 11.40
CA GLU A 57 -21.37 14.89 10.22
C GLU A 57 -20.75 15.79 9.17
N ILE A 58 -19.51 15.49 8.79
CA ILE A 58 -18.82 16.14 7.69
C ILE A 58 -18.84 15.16 6.52
N VAL A 59 -19.49 15.56 5.43
CA VAL A 59 -19.63 14.76 4.21
C VAL A 59 -18.59 15.23 3.21
N TYR A 60 -17.79 14.29 2.73
CA TYR A 60 -16.74 14.52 1.74
C TYR A 60 -17.07 13.78 0.45
N HIS A 61 -16.84 14.42 -0.68
CA HIS A 61 -16.93 13.74 -1.98
C HIS A 61 -15.78 12.72 -2.10
N ARG A 62 -16.12 11.44 -2.26
CA ARG A 62 -15.10 10.40 -2.45
C ARG A 62 -14.60 10.41 -3.89
N PRO A 63 -13.31 10.74 -4.13
CA PRO A 63 -12.77 10.75 -5.47
C PRO A 63 -12.70 9.33 -6.07
N ASN A 64 -12.99 9.20 -7.36
CA ASN A 64 -13.02 7.92 -8.05
C ASN A 64 -11.65 7.22 -8.06
N GLY A 65 -11.65 5.95 -7.73
CA GLY A 65 -10.45 5.11 -7.75
C GLY A 65 -9.58 5.22 -6.48
N TYR A 66 -9.95 6.06 -5.52
CA TYR A 66 -9.23 6.15 -4.25
C TYR A 66 -9.69 5.10 -3.25
N THR A 67 -8.73 4.50 -2.55
CA THR A 67 -8.93 3.49 -1.53
C THR A 67 -8.32 3.95 -0.19
N PRO A 68 -8.96 3.71 0.96
CA PRO A 68 -8.37 4.02 2.25
C PRO A 68 -7.02 3.31 2.44
N LEU A 69 -6.01 4.05 2.91
CA LEU A 69 -4.66 3.51 3.13
C LEU A 69 -4.66 2.31 4.08
N LEU A 70 -5.60 2.27 5.00
CA LEU A 70 -5.77 1.14 5.91
C LEU A 70 -6.00 -0.21 5.19
N GLU A 71 -6.61 -0.21 4.01
CA GLU A 71 -6.84 -1.43 3.22
C GLU A 71 -5.55 -1.96 2.57
N LEU A 72 -4.49 -1.15 2.56
CA LEU A 72 -3.20 -1.44 1.93
C LEU A 72 -2.13 -1.84 2.95
N LYS A 73 -2.50 -2.09 4.20
CA LYS A 73 -1.55 -2.44 5.28
C LYS A 73 -0.72 -3.69 4.96
N GLU A 74 -1.26 -4.62 4.20
CA GLU A 74 -0.59 -5.88 3.81
C GLU A 74 0.33 -5.74 2.59
N TYR A 75 0.53 -4.53 2.06
CA TYR A 75 1.44 -4.32 0.93
C TYR A 75 2.90 -4.57 1.34
N ALA A 76 3.72 -4.91 0.36
CA ALA A 76 5.16 -5.07 0.55
C ALA A 76 5.80 -3.78 1.09
N ASP A 77 6.81 -3.93 1.94
CA ASP A 77 7.45 -2.82 2.66
C ASP A 77 8.01 -1.75 1.73
N PHE A 78 8.47 -2.12 0.55
CA PHE A 78 8.88 -1.18 -0.50
C PHE A 78 7.78 -0.16 -0.84
N TYR A 79 6.54 -0.62 -1.07
CA TYR A 79 5.42 0.27 -1.38
C TYR A 79 5.02 1.14 -0.18
N LYS A 80 5.06 0.58 1.03
CA LYS A 80 4.81 1.34 2.26
C LYS A 80 5.82 2.45 2.47
N LEU A 81 7.10 2.17 2.22
CA LEU A 81 8.18 3.16 2.31
C LEU A 81 8.02 4.29 1.29
N ASP A 82 7.64 3.97 0.04
CA ASP A 82 7.37 4.99 -0.99
C ASP A 82 6.20 5.90 -0.58
N ILE A 83 5.12 5.33 -0.03
CA ILE A 83 3.99 6.08 0.50
C ILE A 83 4.41 7.00 1.66
N VAL A 84 5.17 6.49 2.63
CA VAL A 84 5.66 7.30 3.76
C VAL A 84 6.57 8.42 3.29
N ASN A 85 7.49 8.15 2.34
CA ASN A 85 8.36 9.18 1.78
C ASN A 85 7.55 10.30 1.13
N ARG A 86 6.54 9.98 0.33
CA ARG A 86 5.65 10.97 -0.30
C ARG A 86 4.85 11.78 0.72
N LEU A 87 4.29 11.13 1.72
CA LEU A 87 3.57 11.83 2.80
C LEU A 87 4.48 12.81 3.55
N LEU A 88 5.74 12.44 3.80
CA LEU A 88 6.74 13.34 4.39
C LEU A 88 7.07 14.53 3.49
N GLU A 89 7.10 14.33 2.17
CA GLU A 89 7.34 15.40 1.18
C GLU A 89 6.15 16.38 1.07
N MET A 90 4.91 15.92 1.31
CA MET A 90 3.71 16.77 1.29
C MET A 90 3.68 17.80 2.42
N ASN A 91 4.37 17.52 3.52
CA ASN A 91 4.51 18.43 4.68
C ASN A 91 3.17 18.93 5.25
N VAL A 92 2.16 18.06 5.27
CA VAL A 92 0.77 18.42 5.62
C VAL A 92 0.63 18.85 7.08
N LEU A 93 1.36 18.18 8.00
CA LEU A 93 1.22 18.45 9.44
C LEU A 93 1.76 19.83 9.86
N GLU A 94 2.69 20.41 9.09
CA GLU A 94 3.19 21.77 9.34
C GLU A 94 2.11 22.84 9.05
N LYS A 95 1.20 22.54 8.12
CA LYS A 95 0.26 23.52 7.57
C LYS A 95 -1.16 23.35 8.10
N THR A 96 -1.53 22.15 8.52
CA THR A 96 -2.92 21.81 8.78
C THR A 96 -3.07 20.95 10.03
N ASN A 97 -4.06 21.29 10.86
CA ASN A 97 -4.47 20.50 12.00
C ASN A 97 -5.22 19.24 11.53
N THR A 98 -4.60 18.07 11.64
CA THR A 98 -5.21 16.81 11.24
C THR A 98 -4.70 15.65 12.09
N TYR A 99 -5.16 14.43 11.78
CA TYR A 99 -4.61 13.19 12.31
C TYR A 99 -3.82 12.46 11.24
N LEU A 100 -2.56 12.18 11.50
CA LEU A 100 -1.75 11.29 10.66
C LEU A 100 -2.09 9.83 10.99
N ALA A 101 -3.02 9.27 10.24
CA ALA A 101 -3.54 7.91 10.45
C ALA A 101 -4.00 7.28 9.15
N MET A 102 -3.84 5.97 9.01
CA MET A 102 -4.23 5.23 7.80
C MET A 102 -5.72 5.36 7.46
N GLN A 103 -6.58 5.56 8.47
CA GLN A 103 -8.00 5.80 8.28
C GLN A 103 -8.30 7.13 7.62
N ASN A 104 -7.42 8.11 7.79
CA ASN A 104 -7.59 9.48 7.31
C ASN A 104 -6.92 9.73 5.95
N ILE A 105 -6.34 8.72 5.34
CA ILE A 105 -5.57 8.85 4.10
C ILE A 105 -6.18 7.97 3.02
N LEU A 106 -6.36 8.53 1.85
CA LEU A 106 -6.75 7.86 0.62
C LEU A 106 -5.56 7.73 -0.32
N LEU A 107 -5.50 6.63 -1.05
CA LEU A 107 -4.47 6.38 -2.06
C LEU A 107 -5.11 5.94 -3.37
N LYS A 108 -4.58 6.47 -4.50
CA LYS A 108 -4.89 6.01 -5.85
C LYS A 108 -3.61 5.69 -6.60
N ASP A 109 -3.59 4.55 -7.31
CA ASP A 109 -2.50 4.12 -8.20
C ASP A 109 -1.10 4.18 -7.57
N THR A 110 -1.00 3.92 -6.26
CA THR A 110 0.21 4.00 -5.43
C THR A 110 0.91 5.36 -5.42
N ARG A 111 0.33 6.40 -6.00
CA ARG A 111 0.98 7.71 -6.20
C ARG A 111 0.22 8.88 -5.62
N ASP A 112 -1.07 8.95 -5.85
CA ASP A 112 -1.88 10.09 -5.47
C ASP A 112 -2.42 9.90 -4.06
N LEU A 113 -2.04 10.78 -3.15
CA LEU A 113 -2.40 10.74 -1.74
C LEU A 113 -3.29 11.94 -1.41
N LEU A 114 -4.38 11.68 -0.70
CA LEU A 114 -5.28 12.71 -0.17
C LEU A 114 -5.60 12.41 1.29
N PHE A 115 -5.70 13.45 2.09
CA PHE A 115 -6.28 13.37 3.43
C PHE A 115 -7.79 13.62 3.35
N ILE A 116 -8.56 12.95 4.21
CA ILE A 116 -10.01 13.12 4.26
C ILE A 116 -10.34 14.28 5.20
N TYR A 117 -9.92 14.17 6.45
CA TYR A 117 -10.34 15.04 7.54
C TYR A 117 -9.22 16.03 7.89
N LYS A 118 -9.59 17.31 7.94
CA LYS A 118 -8.83 18.39 8.60
C LYS A 118 -9.66 18.96 9.75
N ALA A 119 -9.01 19.42 10.79
CA ALA A 119 -9.66 20.26 11.80
C ALA A 119 -9.65 21.71 11.35
N ASP A 120 -10.49 22.53 11.98
CA ASP A 120 -10.49 23.96 11.79
C ASP A 120 -9.21 24.62 12.34
N HIS A 121 -8.91 25.81 11.86
CA HIS A 121 -7.71 26.56 12.28
C HIS A 121 -7.71 26.94 13.76
N PHE A 122 -8.88 27.04 14.37
CA PHE A 122 -9.05 27.48 15.76
C PHE A 122 -9.03 26.33 16.77
N GLY A 123 -8.97 25.07 16.30
CA GLY A 123 -8.94 23.89 17.17
C GLY A 123 -10.27 23.57 17.84
N ASN A 124 -11.40 24.01 17.26
CA ASN A 124 -12.75 23.65 17.71
C ASN A 124 -13.06 22.18 17.42
N LEU A 125 -12.49 21.64 16.35
CA LEU A 125 -12.60 20.24 15.95
C LEU A 125 -11.42 19.43 16.51
N PRO A 126 -11.63 18.13 16.83
CA PRO A 126 -10.56 17.28 17.35
C PRO A 126 -9.43 17.09 16.35
N TYR A 127 -8.19 17.24 16.81
CA TYR A 127 -6.96 16.97 16.05
C TYR A 127 -5.87 16.40 16.96
N SER A 128 -4.74 16.02 16.40
CA SER A 128 -3.62 15.54 17.19
C SER A 128 -2.81 16.72 17.74
N THR A 129 -2.70 16.82 19.05
CA THR A 129 -1.86 17.82 19.76
C THR A 129 -0.44 17.32 20.03
N LYS A 130 -0.07 16.13 19.53
CA LYS A 130 1.28 15.60 19.66
C LYS A 130 2.24 16.34 18.73
N GLU A 131 3.48 16.45 19.14
CA GLU A 131 4.55 16.96 18.28
C GLU A 131 4.61 16.16 16.96
N GLU A 132 4.99 16.83 15.88
CA GLU A 132 4.98 16.27 14.54
C GLU A 132 5.81 14.98 14.45
N LEU A 133 7.04 14.99 14.97
CA LEU A 133 7.90 13.80 14.98
C LEU A 133 7.22 12.59 15.68
N GLU A 134 6.52 12.86 16.78
CA GLU A 134 5.81 11.81 17.52
C GLU A 134 4.61 11.26 16.74
N GLN A 135 3.91 12.11 16.00
CA GLN A 135 2.84 11.66 15.10
C GLN A 135 3.40 10.76 14.00
N TRP A 136 4.52 11.15 13.38
CA TRP A 136 5.20 10.35 12.36
C TRP A 136 5.67 9.00 12.88
N LYS A 137 6.34 8.98 14.04
CA LYS A 137 6.77 7.71 14.66
C LYS A 137 5.61 6.77 14.90
N ASN A 138 4.52 7.26 15.50
CA ASN A 138 3.34 6.45 15.76
C ASN A 138 2.66 5.94 14.49
N PHE A 139 2.56 6.80 13.47
CA PHE A 139 2.00 6.43 12.17
C PHE A 139 2.82 5.32 11.50
N ILE A 140 4.13 5.51 11.38
CA ILE A 140 5.02 4.52 10.75
C ILE A 140 4.96 3.21 11.52
N CYS A 141 5.04 3.25 12.86
CA CYS A 141 4.90 2.05 13.68
C CYS A 141 3.55 1.34 13.45
N SER A 142 2.45 2.08 13.32
CA SER A 142 1.14 1.47 13.06
C SER A 142 1.00 0.91 11.63
N PHE A 143 1.69 1.50 10.66
CA PHE A 143 1.63 1.09 9.27
C PHE A 143 2.49 -0.15 8.97
N PHE A 144 3.66 -0.26 9.59
CA PHE A 144 4.58 -1.40 9.41
C PHE A 144 4.44 -2.47 10.49
N GLY A 145 3.93 -2.11 11.66
CA GLY A 145 3.80 -2.99 12.81
C GLY A 145 2.46 -3.72 12.89
N LYS A 146 2.30 -4.50 13.93
CA LYS A 146 1.14 -5.39 14.14
C LYS A 146 -0.01 -4.73 14.90
N TYR A 147 0.25 -3.62 15.58
CA TYR A 147 -0.71 -3.00 16.48
C TYR A 147 -1.37 -1.75 15.87
N THR A 148 -2.41 -1.26 16.54
CA THR A 148 -3.13 -0.05 16.11
C THR A 148 -2.38 1.21 16.51
N LEU A 149 -2.71 2.33 15.85
CA LEU A 149 -2.15 3.64 16.14
C LEU A 149 -2.30 4.02 17.62
N GLU A 150 -3.50 3.81 18.21
CA GLU A 150 -3.77 4.14 19.60
C GLU A 150 -2.88 3.36 20.58
N LYS A 151 -2.52 2.14 20.24
CA LYS A 151 -1.65 1.32 21.08
C LYS A 151 -0.21 1.83 21.08
N TYR A 152 0.30 2.24 19.91
CA TYR A 152 1.62 2.89 19.82
C TYR A 152 1.63 4.25 20.50
N GLU A 153 0.60 5.06 20.32
CA GLU A 153 0.48 6.37 20.99
C GLU A 153 0.46 6.26 22.53
N LYS A 154 -0.11 5.17 23.06
CA LYS A 154 -0.20 4.95 24.49
C LYS A 154 1.11 4.44 25.11
N ASN A 155 1.79 3.51 24.45
CA ASN A 155 2.99 2.87 25.00
C ASN A 155 3.89 2.27 23.91
N ARG A 156 4.45 3.13 23.04
CA ARG A 156 5.22 2.70 21.87
C ARG A 156 6.43 1.85 22.24
N ILE A 157 7.22 2.25 23.22
CA ILE A 157 8.46 1.55 23.64
C ILE A 157 8.16 0.11 24.05
N GLU A 158 7.14 -0.11 24.89
CA GLU A 158 6.75 -1.46 25.33
C GLU A 158 6.25 -2.33 24.16
N VAL A 159 5.52 -1.71 23.24
CA VAL A 159 4.99 -2.38 22.05
C VAL A 159 6.11 -2.83 21.13
N LEU A 160 7.07 -1.95 20.86
CA LEU A 160 8.23 -2.24 20.01
C LEU A 160 9.11 -3.36 20.58
N ALA A 161 9.32 -3.37 21.90
CA ALA A 161 10.04 -4.44 22.57
C ALA A 161 9.42 -5.83 22.35
N LYS A 162 8.09 -5.90 22.17
CA LYS A 162 7.36 -7.14 21.88
C LYS A 162 7.41 -7.53 20.40
N GLU A 163 7.49 -6.55 19.50
CA GLU A 163 7.50 -6.80 18.04
C GLU A 163 8.82 -7.30 17.50
N LYS A 164 9.94 -6.91 18.12
CA LYS A 164 11.30 -7.25 17.69
C LYS A 164 11.59 -6.88 16.22
N ASN A 165 11.03 -5.78 15.75
CA ASN A 165 11.25 -5.27 14.41
C ASN A 165 12.38 -4.22 14.44
N SER A 166 13.51 -4.51 13.79
CA SER A 166 14.67 -3.62 13.79
C SER A 166 14.37 -2.27 13.15
N PHE A 167 13.66 -2.24 12.03
CA PHE A 167 13.29 -1.00 11.35
C PHE A 167 12.46 -0.08 12.25
N LEU A 168 11.50 -0.63 13.00
CA LEU A 168 10.69 0.17 13.92
C LEU A 168 11.50 0.68 15.12
N ASN A 169 12.53 -0.06 15.54
CA ASN A 169 13.47 0.41 16.55
C ASN A 169 14.33 1.57 16.01
N ASP A 170 14.74 1.51 14.75
CA ASP A 170 15.46 2.61 14.09
C ASP A 170 14.57 3.85 14.00
N ILE A 171 13.29 3.72 13.68
CA ILE A 171 12.30 4.82 13.72
C ILE A 171 12.19 5.43 15.12
N GLU A 172 12.16 4.60 16.18
CA GLU A 172 12.09 5.10 17.56
C GLU A 172 13.32 5.90 17.94
N ALA A 173 14.50 5.50 17.49
CA ALA A 173 15.78 6.14 17.82
C ALA A 173 15.99 7.50 17.11
N VAL A 174 15.16 7.85 16.13
CA VAL A 174 15.28 9.12 15.41
C VAL A 174 14.93 10.30 16.33
N GLU A 175 15.71 11.38 16.28
CA GLU A 175 15.54 12.55 17.14
C GLU A 175 15.02 13.80 16.40
N SER A 176 14.96 13.77 15.06
CA SER A 176 14.47 14.89 14.25
C SER A 176 13.73 14.44 13.01
N LEU A 177 12.90 15.32 12.44
CA LEU A 177 12.20 15.06 11.16
C LEU A 177 13.18 14.89 10.00
N GLU A 178 14.30 15.61 10.00
CA GLU A 178 15.32 15.48 8.97
C GLU A 178 15.96 14.09 9.00
N SER A 179 16.36 13.63 10.18
CA SER A 179 16.90 12.27 10.37
C SER A 179 15.87 11.20 10.01
N LEU A 180 14.59 11.45 10.25
CA LEU A 180 13.50 10.54 9.84
C LEU A 180 13.40 10.47 8.31
N ARG A 181 13.42 11.60 7.63
CA ARG A 181 13.39 11.66 6.14
C ARG A 181 14.56 10.91 5.54
N ASP A 182 15.75 11.10 6.07
CA ASP A 182 16.96 10.41 5.61
C ASP A 182 16.89 8.91 5.84
N LEU A 183 16.43 8.47 7.01
CA LEU A 183 16.23 7.05 7.30
C LEU A 183 15.26 6.40 6.32
N ILE A 184 14.11 7.03 6.06
CA ILE A 184 13.10 6.52 5.12
C ILE A 184 13.65 6.46 3.69
N LYS A 185 14.34 7.50 3.20
CA LYS A 185 14.95 7.52 1.86
C LYS A 185 16.02 6.44 1.69
N ASN A 186 16.87 6.27 2.67
CA ASN A 186 17.92 5.24 2.65
C ASN A 186 17.30 3.85 2.62
N ARG A 187 16.32 3.60 3.48
CA ARG A 187 15.62 2.31 3.54
C ARG A 187 14.83 2.02 2.25
N LEU A 188 14.17 3.03 1.69
CA LEU A 188 13.47 2.91 0.41
C LEU A 188 14.45 2.52 -0.72
N THR A 189 15.63 3.13 -0.76
CA THR A 189 16.66 2.82 -1.76
C THR A 189 17.18 1.39 -1.63
N GLU A 190 17.37 0.89 -0.41
CA GLU A 190 17.77 -0.49 -0.14
C GLU A 190 16.69 -1.48 -0.56
N GLU A 191 15.46 -1.25 -0.17
CA GLU A 191 14.33 -2.11 -0.52
C GLU A 191 14.04 -2.12 -2.02
N GLN A 192 14.21 -0.99 -2.72
CA GLN A 192 14.15 -0.94 -4.18
C GLN A 192 15.19 -1.86 -4.83
N LYS A 193 16.44 -1.79 -4.39
CA LYS A 193 17.51 -2.66 -4.93
C LYS A 193 17.18 -4.14 -4.70
N ASN A 194 16.69 -4.48 -3.51
CA ASN A 194 16.31 -5.84 -3.15
C ASN A 194 15.14 -6.34 -4.00
N PHE A 195 14.08 -5.54 -4.13
CA PHE A 195 12.91 -5.86 -4.92
C PHE A 195 13.26 -6.13 -6.39
N PHE A 196 13.97 -5.21 -7.03
CA PHE A 196 14.38 -5.39 -8.44
C PHE A 196 15.38 -6.53 -8.63
N SER A 197 16.27 -6.78 -7.68
CA SER A 197 17.22 -7.90 -7.76
C SER A 197 16.49 -9.24 -7.67
N THR A 198 15.49 -9.38 -6.82
CA THR A 198 14.67 -10.57 -6.67
C THR A 198 13.81 -10.82 -7.92
N GLU A 199 13.15 -9.77 -8.45
CA GLU A 199 12.35 -9.86 -9.68
C GLU A 199 13.21 -10.28 -10.89
N LEU A 200 14.43 -9.76 -10.99
CA LEU A 200 15.38 -10.16 -12.03
C LEU A 200 15.85 -11.60 -11.87
N GLN A 201 16.02 -12.09 -10.64
CA GLN A 201 16.37 -13.48 -10.38
C GLN A 201 15.22 -14.43 -10.74
N ASP A 202 13.99 -14.08 -10.38
CA ASP A 202 12.80 -14.87 -10.70
C ASP A 202 12.57 -14.94 -12.21
N LYS A 203 12.67 -13.81 -12.92
CA LYS A 203 12.62 -13.79 -14.40
C LYS A 203 13.72 -14.66 -15.04
N LYS A 204 14.95 -14.63 -14.50
CA LYS A 204 16.04 -15.48 -14.97
C LYS A 204 15.79 -16.96 -14.69
N ALA A 205 15.20 -17.28 -13.54
CA ALA A 205 14.83 -18.66 -13.19
C ALA A 205 13.74 -19.20 -14.11
N ASP A 206 12.71 -18.39 -14.41
CA ASP A 206 11.64 -18.75 -15.35
C ASP A 206 12.17 -18.96 -16.78
N VAL A 207 13.04 -18.07 -17.26
CA VAL A 207 13.70 -18.25 -18.58
C VAL A 207 14.54 -19.52 -18.61
N ARG A 208 15.28 -19.86 -17.53
CA ARG A 208 16.04 -21.11 -17.43
C ARG A 208 15.12 -22.34 -17.45
N LYS A 209 13.98 -22.28 -16.74
CA LYS A 209 12.98 -23.35 -16.71
C LYS A 209 12.35 -23.57 -18.09
N ILE A 210 12.02 -22.48 -18.80
CA ILE A 210 11.51 -22.54 -20.18
C ILE A 210 12.55 -23.12 -21.13
N ARG A 211 13.83 -22.67 -21.05
CA ARG A 211 14.93 -23.26 -21.85
C ARG A 211 15.12 -24.75 -21.58
N ARG A 212 15.15 -25.17 -20.31
CA ARG A 212 15.27 -26.57 -19.94
C ARG A 212 14.12 -27.40 -20.47
N ASN A 213 12.88 -26.91 -20.39
CA ASN A 213 11.71 -27.59 -20.92
C ASN A 213 11.76 -27.70 -22.47
N LYS A 214 12.21 -26.67 -23.18
CA LYS A 214 12.43 -26.73 -24.64
C LYS A 214 13.51 -27.72 -25.00
N SER A 215 14.66 -27.75 -24.30
CA SER A 215 15.73 -28.69 -24.53
C SER A 215 15.32 -30.15 -24.27
N LEU A 216 14.53 -30.40 -23.21
CA LEU A 216 13.95 -31.70 -22.92
C LEU A 216 12.97 -32.15 -24.02
N LYS A 217 12.11 -31.29 -24.52
CA LYS A 217 11.19 -31.59 -25.63
C LYS A 217 11.97 -31.94 -26.91
N ILE A 218 13.00 -31.13 -27.25
CA ILE A 218 13.86 -31.41 -28.43
C ILE A 218 14.60 -32.75 -28.27
N ALA A 219 15.17 -33.05 -27.10
CA ALA A 219 15.85 -34.29 -26.84
C ALA A 219 14.90 -35.50 -26.95
N LEU A 220 13.65 -35.35 -26.51
CA LEU A 220 12.62 -36.38 -26.61
C LEU A 220 12.21 -36.62 -28.06
N VAL A 221 12.03 -35.57 -28.86
CA VAL A 221 11.75 -35.67 -30.30
C VAL A 221 12.90 -36.35 -31.04
N VAL A 222 14.15 -35.92 -30.79
CA VAL A 222 15.33 -36.50 -31.41
C VAL A 222 15.48 -37.97 -30.98
N GLY A 223 15.23 -38.32 -29.72
CA GLY A 223 15.26 -39.68 -29.22
C GLY A 223 14.21 -40.58 -29.88
N VAL A 224 12.99 -40.09 -30.09
CA VAL A 224 11.92 -40.79 -30.79
C VAL A 224 12.27 -41.00 -32.27
N ILE A 225 12.81 -39.97 -32.95
CA ILE A 225 13.25 -40.06 -34.37
C ILE A 225 14.38 -41.08 -34.47
N ALA A 226 15.33 -41.11 -33.55
CA ALA A 226 16.43 -42.09 -33.55
C ALA A 226 15.94 -43.52 -33.31
N LEU A 227 15.01 -43.74 -32.39
CA LEU A 227 14.37 -45.03 -32.14
C LEU A 227 13.56 -45.52 -33.35
N TYR A 228 12.76 -44.66 -33.95
CA TYR A 228 12.01 -45.01 -35.15
C TYR A 228 12.89 -45.16 -36.38
N GLY A 229 13.91 -44.32 -36.55
CA GLY A 229 14.89 -44.47 -37.64
C GLY A 229 15.58 -45.81 -37.60
N GLY A 230 15.93 -46.32 -36.40
CA GLY A 230 16.44 -47.68 -36.21
C GLY A 230 15.45 -48.79 -36.58
N THR A 231 14.17 -48.63 -36.22
CA THR A 231 13.10 -49.61 -36.54
C THR A 231 12.67 -49.56 -38.01
N VAL A 232 12.66 -48.37 -38.62
CA VAL A 232 12.36 -48.19 -40.07
C VAL A 232 13.44 -48.78 -40.94
N PHE A 233 14.72 -48.69 -40.54
CA PHE A 233 15.81 -49.35 -41.24
C PHE A 233 15.67 -50.89 -41.23
N LEU A 234 15.09 -51.45 -40.15
CA LEU A 234 14.83 -52.87 -40.01
C LEU A 234 13.53 -53.33 -40.74
N MET A 235 12.50 -52.46 -40.87
CA MET A 235 11.18 -52.84 -41.38
C MET A 235 10.80 -52.28 -42.75
N LYS A 236 11.64 -51.47 -43.43
CA LYS A 236 11.37 -50.86 -44.74
C LYS A 236 10.07 -50.01 -44.80
N VAL A 237 9.69 -49.37 -43.73
CA VAL A 237 8.50 -48.47 -43.69
C VAL A 237 8.89 -47.05 -44.17
N PRO A 238 8.15 -46.40 -45.05
CA PRO A 238 8.52 -45.08 -45.59
C PRO A 238 8.52 -43.98 -44.50
N LEU A 239 9.59 -43.19 -44.45
CA LEU A 239 9.82 -42.10 -43.50
C LEU A 239 8.73 -41.03 -43.51
N VAL A 240 8.02 -40.90 -44.63
CA VAL A 240 6.94 -39.92 -44.86
C VAL A 240 5.75 -40.11 -43.92
N MET A 241 5.38 -41.34 -43.57
CA MET A 241 4.26 -41.60 -42.66
C MET A 241 4.50 -41.16 -41.20
N LEU A 242 5.75 -41.09 -40.80
CA LEU A 242 6.15 -40.68 -39.45
C LEU A 242 6.14 -39.17 -39.23
N LEU A 243 6.50 -38.41 -40.26
CA LEU A 243 6.49 -36.93 -40.17
C LEU A 243 5.06 -36.38 -40.08
N ASP A 244 4.08 -36.99 -40.77
CA ASP A 244 2.68 -36.59 -40.71
C ASP A 244 2.05 -36.79 -39.31
N GLU A 245 2.41 -37.83 -38.59
CA GLU A 245 1.95 -38.06 -37.22
C GLU A 245 2.51 -37.02 -36.22
N PHE A 246 3.77 -36.60 -36.38
CA PHE A 246 4.38 -35.57 -35.52
C PHE A 246 3.83 -34.17 -35.77
N VAL A 247 3.47 -33.83 -36.98
CA VAL A 247 2.80 -32.55 -37.33
C VAL A 247 1.40 -32.50 -36.69
N ASN A 248 0.63 -33.58 -36.75
CA ASN A 248 -0.69 -33.68 -36.16
C ASN A 248 -0.70 -33.66 -34.62
N LEU A 249 0.42 -34.02 -33.97
CA LEU A 249 0.57 -33.96 -32.51
C LEU A 249 1.04 -32.57 -32.01
N GLY A 250 1.18 -31.55 -32.90
CA GLY A 250 1.50 -30.18 -32.53
C GLY A 250 2.92 -29.97 -32.00
N TYR A 251 3.88 -30.86 -32.32
CA TYR A 251 5.27 -30.76 -31.87
C TYR A 251 6.09 -29.74 -32.69
N PHE A 252 5.61 -29.32 -33.86
CA PHE A 252 6.19 -28.27 -34.66
C PHE A 252 5.17 -27.09 -34.79
N PRO A 253 5.55 -25.87 -34.40
CA PRO A 253 4.72 -24.70 -34.70
C PRO A 253 4.74 -24.43 -36.20
N THR A 254 3.57 -24.24 -36.78
CA THR A 254 3.39 -23.68 -38.13
C THR A 254 3.88 -22.26 -38.20
#